data_b80edb5ed7069ed01e2eff8590702cdb
#
_entry.id   b80edb5ed7069ed01e2eff8590702cdb
#
_cell.length_a   1.000
_cell.length_b   1.000
_cell.length_c   1.000
_cell.angle_alpha   90.00
_cell.angle_beta   90.00
_cell.angle_gamma   90.00
#
_symmetry.space_group_name_H-M   'P 1'
#
loop_
_entity.id
_entity.type
_entity.pdbx_description
1 polymer ?
#
loop_
_entity_poly.entity_id
_entity_poly.type
_entity_poly.pdbx_seq_one_letter_code
_entity_poly.pdbx_strand_id
1 'polypeptide(L)'
;MKVVAVTDSAGVVLDLPLLAASEAVHRQLRPQLPPAYAARMKEIFAGGAEMAVTLVNGKVAGITVFRVMEKTFTGRELYCDDLVTDEAQRSTGVGRSLMEYMMGVARERQCDYFTLDSGCRREQAHKFYFREGLTITSFHFTRTLEPGGVNIADRVKV
;
A
#
# COMPACT_ATOMS: atom_id res chain seq x y z
N MET A 1 6.16 16.21 -9.46
CA MET A 1 5.79 14.92 -8.85
C MET A 1 7.02 14.02 -8.85
N LYS A 2 7.37 13.42 -7.71
CA LYS A 2 8.53 12.53 -7.56
C LYS A 2 8.18 11.40 -6.60
N VAL A 3 8.45 10.15 -6.98
CA VAL A 3 8.33 9.00 -6.07
C VAL A 3 9.66 8.79 -5.35
N VAL A 4 9.61 8.58 -4.04
CA VAL A 4 10.76 8.40 -3.16
C VAL A 4 10.54 7.17 -2.29
N ALA A 5 11.52 6.28 -2.23
CA ALA A 5 11.53 5.16 -1.30
C ALA A 5 11.70 5.67 0.14
N VAL A 6 10.87 5.18 1.05
CA VAL A 6 10.98 5.44 2.50
C VAL A 6 11.81 4.36 3.17
N THR A 7 11.78 3.15 2.62
CA THR A 7 12.60 2.01 3.06
C THR A 7 13.44 1.48 1.92
N ASP A 8 14.49 0.76 2.27
CA ASP A 8 15.17 -0.14 1.33
C ASP A 8 14.44 -1.50 1.21
N SER A 9 15.02 -2.41 0.44
CA SER A 9 14.48 -3.77 0.21
C SER A 9 14.58 -4.70 1.42
N ALA A 10 15.33 -4.32 2.44
CA ALA A 10 15.41 -5.04 3.72
C ALA A 10 14.46 -4.45 4.77
N GLY A 11 13.64 -3.45 4.41
CA GLY A 11 12.73 -2.77 5.32
C GLY A 11 13.40 -1.76 6.25
N VAL A 12 14.66 -1.40 5.98
CA VAL A 12 15.35 -0.36 6.75
C VAL A 12 14.86 1.01 6.35
N VAL A 13 14.44 1.83 7.32
CA VAL A 13 13.97 3.19 7.06
C VAL A 13 15.13 4.08 6.63
N LEU A 14 15.02 4.63 5.41
CA LEU A 14 16.04 5.50 4.80
C LEU A 14 15.87 6.97 5.21
N ASP A 15 14.63 7.39 5.49
CA ASP A 15 14.26 8.78 5.81
C ASP A 15 13.17 8.79 6.89
N LEU A 16 13.57 8.95 8.14
CA LEU A 16 12.66 8.95 9.27
C LEU A 16 11.71 10.18 9.30
N PRO A 17 12.17 11.41 8.99
CA PRO A 17 11.29 12.55 8.77
C PRO A 17 10.22 12.30 7.70
N LEU A 18 10.58 11.68 6.59
CA LEU A 18 9.64 11.36 5.51
C LEU A 18 8.61 10.31 5.94
N LEU A 19 9.05 9.28 6.70
CA LEU A 19 8.13 8.32 7.31
C LEU A 19 7.12 9.02 8.22
N ALA A 20 7.58 9.92 9.09
CA ALA A 20 6.69 10.68 9.97
C ALA A 20 5.70 11.57 9.19
N ALA A 21 6.18 12.25 8.13
CA ALA A 21 5.34 13.07 7.27
C ALA A 21 4.27 12.28 6.50
N SER A 22 4.45 10.98 6.35
CA SER A 22 3.50 10.09 5.66
C SER A 22 2.28 9.74 6.48
N GLU A 23 2.33 9.89 7.81
CA GLU A 23 1.28 9.46 8.74
C GLU A 23 -0.09 10.01 8.40
N ALA A 24 -0.19 11.31 8.12
CA ALA A 24 -1.47 11.99 7.87
C ALA A 24 -2.18 11.41 6.63
N VAL A 25 -1.45 11.14 5.55
CA VAL A 25 -1.99 10.53 4.33
C VAL A 25 -2.33 9.05 4.57
N HIS A 26 -1.46 8.32 5.29
CA HIS A 26 -1.69 6.89 5.57
C HIS A 26 -2.96 6.67 6.41
N ARG A 27 -3.21 7.54 7.40
CA ARG A 27 -4.42 7.47 8.25
C ARG A 27 -5.72 7.71 7.49
N GLN A 28 -5.72 8.34 6.34
CA GLN A 28 -6.91 8.45 5.49
C GLN A 28 -7.41 7.08 5.01
N LEU A 29 -6.48 6.13 4.82
CA LEU A 29 -6.81 4.74 4.49
C LEU A 29 -6.91 3.85 5.73
N ARG A 30 -6.03 4.06 6.72
CA ARG A 30 -5.88 3.23 7.92
C ARG A 30 -6.03 4.05 9.21
N PRO A 31 -7.22 4.57 9.52
CA PRO A 31 -7.43 5.39 10.72
C PRO A 31 -7.17 4.64 12.03
N GLN A 32 -7.20 3.30 12.00
CA GLN A 32 -6.96 2.43 13.15
C GLN A 32 -5.48 2.24 13.50
N LEU A 33 -4.53 2.78 12.73
CA LEU A 33 -3.11 2.71 13.07
C LEU A 33 -2.87 3.30 14.48
N PRO A 34 -2.04 2.66 15.32
CA PRO A 34 -1.80 3.11 16.68
C PRO A 34 -1.12 4.50 16.71
N PRO A 35 -1.23 5.24 17.85
CA PRO A 35 -0.61 6.56 17.96
C PRO A 35 0.90 6.57 17.69
N ALA A 36 1.61 5.50 18.07
CA ALA A 36 3.05 5.35 17.81
C ALA A 36 3.30 4.89 16.36
N TYR A 37 2.88 5.70 15.38
CA TYR A 37 2.90 5.37 13.95
C TYR A 37 4.25 4.85 13.45
N ALA A 38 5.34 5.61 13.68
CA ALA A 38 6.66 5.24 13.18
C ALA A 38 7.18 3.92 13.79
N ALA A 39 6.89 3.67 15.07
CA ALA A 39 7.25 2.40 15.72
C ALA A 39 6.47 1.24 15.09
N ARG A 40 5.15 1.40 14.90
CA ARG A 40 4.32 0.39 14.24
C ARG A 40 4.75 0.10 12.81
N MET A 41 5.10 1.12 12.04
CA MET A 41 5.58 0.94 10.67
C MET A 41 6.91 0.18 10.63
N LYS A 42 7.84 0.46 11.54
CA LYS A 42 9.10 -0.31 11.64
C LYS A 42 8.86 -1.80 11.94
N GLU A 43 7.89 -2.15 12.78
CA GLU A 43 7.49 -3.55 13.00
C GLU A 43 6.95 -4.19 11.71
N ILE A 44 6.12 -3.46 10.94
CA ILE A 44 5.58 -3.92 9.66
C ILE A 44 6.71 -4.13 8.64
N PHE A 45 7.68 -3.21 8.59
CA PHE A 45 8.84 -3.32 7.70
C PHE A 45 9.74 -4.49 8.08
N ALA A 46 9.96 -4.74 9.38
CA ALA A 46 10.68 -5.91 9.87
C ALA A 46 10.01 -7.23 9.44
N GLY A 47 8.70 -7.22 9.17
CA GLY A 47 7.95 -8.32 8.58
C GLY A 47 8.01 -8.40 7.05
N GLY A 48 8.95 -7.68 6.41
CA GLY A 48 9.20 -7.75 4.96
C GLY A 48 8.40 -6.77 4.11
N ALA A 49 7.73 -5.78 4.73
CA ALA A 49 7.09 -4.73 3.96
C ALA A 49 8.07 -3.60 3.61
N GLU A 50 7.81 -2.96 2.49
CA GLU A 50 8.52 -1.77 2.01
C GLU A 50 7.54 -0.62 1.82
N MET A 51 8.04 0.60 1.80
CA MET A 51 7.21 1.78 1.63
C MET A 51 7.86 2.78 0.68
N ALA A 52 7.02 3.39 -0.17
CA ALA A 52 7.38 4.55 -0.98
C ALA A 52 6.28 5.62 -0.91
N VAL A 53 6.65 6.85 -1.20
CA VAL A 53 5.74 7.99 -1.22
C VAL A 53 5.86 8.78 -2.52
N THR A 54 4.78 9.42 -2.94
CA THR A 54 4.82 10.45 -3.98
C THR A 54 4.85 11.83 -3.32
N LEU A 55 5.81 12.63 -3.72
CA LEU A 55 5.93 14.03 -3.33
C LEU A 55 5.39 14.95 -4.42
N VAL A 56 4.55 15.90 -4.02
CA VAL A 56 4.09 17.03 -4.84
C VAL A 56 4.45 18.32 -4.09
N ASN A 57 5.24 19.18 -4.73
CA ASN A 57 5.75 20.42 -4.10
C ASN A 57 6.41 20.17 -2.73
N GLY A 58 7.19 19.08 -2.60
CA GLY A 58 7.89 18.70 -1.38
C GLY A 58 7.02 18.10 -0.27
N LYS A 59 5.71 17.94 -0.48
CA LYS A 59 4.78 17.35 0.50
C LYS A 59 4.36 15.96 0.06
N VAL A 60 4.13 15.07 1.03
CA VAL A 60 3.59 13.72 0.79
C VAL A 60 2.16 13.85 0.25
N ALA A 61 1.95 13.38 -0.97
CA ALA A 61 0.67 13.40 -1.67
C ALA A 61 0.06 12.00 -1.84
N GLY A 62 0.84 10.98 -1.63
CA GLY A 62 0.38 9.59 -1.64
C GLY A 62 1.44 8.65 -1.10
N ILE A 63 1.02 7.49 -0.64
CA ILE A 63 1.89 6.43 -0.13
C ILE A 63 1.51 5.07 -0.71
N THR A 64 2.47 4.18 -0.77
CA THR A 64 2.24 2.75 -0.96
C THR A 64 3.06 1.95 0.04
N VAL A 65 2.47 0.84 0.52
CA VAL A 65 3.16 -0.21 1.29
C VAL A 65 2.99 -1.50 0.50
N PHE A 66 4.07 -2.23 0.29
CA PHE A 66 4.06 -3.43 -0.53
C PHE A 66 5.08 -4.46 -0.04
N ARG A 67 4.99 -5.69 -0.53
CA ARG A 67 5.91 -6.80 -0.25
C ARG A 67 6.26 -7.53 -1.53
N VAL A 68 7.47 -8.08 -1.60
CA VAL A 68 7.81 -9.11 -2.56
C VAL A 68 7.87 -10.45 -1.83
N MET A 69 7.10 -11.42 -2.30
CA MET A 69 6.97 -12.72 -1.65
C MET A 69 6.92 -13.87 -2.65
N GLU A 70 7.31 -15.05 -2.19
CA GLU A 70 7.16 -16.29 -2.95
C GLU A 70 5.88 -17.02 -2.51
N LYS A 71 5.07 -17.44 -3.46
CA LYS A 71 3.85 -18.22 -3.22
C LYS A 71 3.84 -19.47 -4.09
N THR A 72 3.28 -20.55 -3.60
CA THR A 72 3.18 -21.82 -4.34
C THR A 72 2.29 -21.72 -5.57
N PHE A 73 1.32 -20.81 -5.58
CA PHE A 73 0.36 -20.64 -6.67
C PHE A 73 0.85 -19.67 -7.76
N THR A 74 1.33 -18.50 -7.33
CA THR A 74 1.70 -17.41 -8.26
C THR A 74 3.20 -17.34 -8.55
N GLY A 75 4.04 -18.09 -7.83
CA GLY A 75 5.49 -17.89 -7.88
C GLY A 75 5.85 -16.60 -7.15
N ARG A 76 6.72 -15.80 -7.74
CA ARG A 76 7.17 -14.54 -7.15
C ARG A 76 6.21 -13.40 -7.46
N GLU A 77 5.69 -12.76 -6.43
CA GLU A 77 4.76 -11.64 -6.64
C GLU A 77 5.11 -10.41 -5.81
N LEU A 78 4.80 -9.25 -6.34
CA LEU A 78 4.70 -8.02 -5.55
C LEU A 78 3.24 -7.84 -5.14
N TYR A 79 3.01 -7.87 -3.82
CA TYR A 79 1.71 -7.65 -3.22
C TYR A 79 1.63 -6.25 -2.62
N CYS A 80 0.65 -5.46 -3.04
CA CYS A 80 0.40 -4.11 -2.50
C CYS A 80 -0.52 -4.20 -1.29
N ASP A 81 0.02 -3.97 -0.08
CA ASP A 81 -0.75 -3.89 1.17
C ASP A 81 -1.63 -2.64 1.22
N ASP A 82 -1.04 -1.48 0.89
CA ASP A 82 -1.70 -0.16 0.93
C ASP A 82 -1.33 0.70 -0.27
N LEU A 83 -2.33 1.33 -0.86
CA LEU A 83 -2.18 2.37 -1.87
C LEU A 83 -3.19 3.47 -1.56
N VAL A 84 -2.70 4.65 -1.20
CA VAL A 84 -3.54 5.79 -0.87
C VAL A 84 -2.99 7.08 -1.48
N THR A 85 -3.88 7.85 -2.07
CA THR A 85 -3.63 9.25 -2.48
C THR A 85 -4.32 10.16 -1.50
N ASP A 86 -3.62 11.20 -1.04
CA ASP A 86 -4.22 12.28 -0.26
C ASP A 86 -5.50 12.75 -0.96
N GLU A 87 -6.59 12.85 -0.21
CA GLU A 87 -7.90 13.23 -0.77
C GLU A 87 -7.87 14.57 -1.52
N ALA A 88 -7.03 15.52 -1.08
CA ALA A 88 -6.81 16.80 -1.75
C ALA A 88 -6.02 16.67 -3.07
N GLN A 89 -5.39 15.52 -3.33
CA GLN A 89 -4.55 15.26 -4.50
C GLN A 89 -5.12 14.16 -5.40
N ARG A 90 -6.38 13.75 -5.20
CA ARG A 90 -7.04 12.75 -6.04
C ARG A 90 -7.16 13.24 -7.49
N SER A 91 -7.09 12.31 -8.43
CA SER A 91 -7.20 12.56 -9.88
C SER A 91 -6.08 13.41 -10.48
N THR A 92 -4.96 13.61 -9.77
CA THR A 92 -3.79 14.36 -10.25
C THR A 92 -2.64 13.45 -10.76
N GLY A 93 -2.85 12.12 -10.78
CA GLY A 93 -1.84 11.16 -11.23
C GLY A 93 -0.98 10.55 -10.12
N VAL A 94 -1.17 10.95 -8.86
CA VAL A 94 -0.41 10.44 -7.71
C VAL A 94 -0.53 8.92 -7.56
N GLY A 95 -1.76 8.38 -7.61
CA GLY A 95 -1.96 6.93 -7.53
C GLY A 95 -1.27 6.17 -8.66
N ARG A 96 -1.31 6.72 -9.89
CA ARG A 96 -0.62 6.14 -11.04
C ARG A 96 0.90 6.14 -10.84
N SER A 97 1.50 7.22 -10.36
CA SER A 97 2.94 7.28 -10.13
C SER A 97 3.43 6.23 -9.13
N LEU A 98 2.63 5.93 -8.09
CA LEU A 98 2.93 4.85 -7.14
C LEU A 98 2.75 3.47 -7.77
N MET A 99 1.72 3.28 -8.59
CA MET A 99 1.51 2.03 -9.33
C MET A 99 2.68 1.76 -10.29
N GLU A 100 3.08 2.76 -11.08
CA GLU A 100 4.23 2.65 -11.99
C GLU A 100 5.53 2.35 -11.26
N TYR A 101 5.75 2.96 -10.08
CA TYR A 101 6.89 2.66 -9.21
C TYR A 101 6.90 1.19 -8.77
N MET A 102 5.78 0.69 -8.21
CA MET A 102 5.68 -0.71 -7.79
C MET A 102 5.86 -1.69 -8.95
N MET A 103 5.28 -1.37 -10.12
CA MET A 103 5.46 -2.18 -11.32
C MET A 103 6.93 -2.19 -11.80
N GLY A 104 7.65 -1.08 -11.62
CA GLY A 104 9.09 -0.99 -11.85
C GLY A 104 9.87 -1.94 -10.93
N VAL A 105 9.60 -1.87 -9.62
CA VAL A 105 10.19 -2.76 -8.60
C VAL A 105 9.86 -4.23 -8.90
N ALA A 106 8.62 -4.54 -9.28
CA ALA A 106 8.21 -5.90 -9.61
C ALA A 106 9.01 -6.47 -10.80
N ARG A 107 9.20 -5.68 -11.86
CA ARG A 107 10.00 -6.09 -13.03
C ARG A 107 11.48 -6.27 -12.67
N GLU A 108 12.06 -5.30 -11.95
CA GLU A 108 13.47 -5.35 -11.51
C GLU A 108 13.74 -6.61 -10.67
N ARG A 109 12.78 -6.98 -9.81
CA ARG A 109 12.90 -8.16 -8.94
C ARG A 109 12.34 -9.43 -9.55
N GLN A 110 12.03 -9.42 -10.85
CA GLN A 110 11.56 -10.59 -11.60
C GLN A 110 10.31 -11.23 -10.98
N CYS A 111 9.35 -10.39 -10.55
CA CYS A 111 8.06 -10.89 -10.10
C CYS A 111 7.21 -11.32 -11.30
N ASP A 112 6.53 -12.46 -11.16
CA ASP A 112 5.59 -13.00 -12.16
C ASP A 112 4.27 -12.21 -12.15
N TYR A 113 3.88 -11.71 -10.96
CA TYR A 113 2.59 -11.02 -10.77
C TYR A 113 2.73 -9.80 -9.87
N PHE A 114 1.85 -8.85 -10.11
CA PHE A 114 1.50 -7.76 -9.20
C PHE A 114 0.07 -7.98 -8.72
N THR A 115 -0.16 -8.01 -7.42
CA THR A 115 -1.48 -8.27 -6.83
C THR A 115 -1.81 -7.28 -5.71
N LEU A 116 -3.09 -7.12 -5.45
CA LEU A 116 -3.62 -6.38 -4.32
C LEU A 116 -5.03 -6.87 -3.97
N ASP A 117 -5.47 -6.58 -2.74
CA ASP A 117 -6.85 -6.74 -2.34
C ASP A 117 -7.54 -5.37 -2.20
N SER A 118 -8.79 -5.30 -2.61
CA SER A 118 -9.62 -4.10 -2.44
C SER A 118 -11.00 -4.47 -1.91
N GLY A 119 -11.46 -3.73 -0.91
CA GLY A 119 -12.79 -3.95 -0.35
C GLY A 119 -13.88 -3.80 -1.42
N CYS A 120 -14.89 -4.68 -1.38
CA CYS A 120 -15.96 -4.77 -2.39
C CYS A 120 -16.73 -3.46 -2.62
N ARG A 121 -16.77 -2.57 -1.61
CA ARG A 121 -17.49 -1.29 -1.66
C ARG A 121 -16.65 -0.13 -2.21
N ARG A 122 -15.37 -0.35 -2.51
CA ARG A 122 -14.45 0.69 -2.97
C ARG A 122 -14.50 0.90 -4.48
N GLU A 123 -15.67 1.26 -4.99
CA GLU A 123 -15.93 1.38 -6.44
C GLU A 123 -14.95 2.30 -7.17
N GLN A 124 -14.56 3.43 -6.57
CA GLN A 124 -13.62 4.37 -7.20
C GLN A 124 -12.21 3.78 -7.31
N ALA A 125 -11.79 3.01 -6.30
CA ALA A 125 -10.53 2.28 -6.35
C ALA A 125 -10.59 1.17 -7.43
N HIS A 126 -11.72 0.45 -7.54
CA HIS A 126 -11.90 -0.56 -8.59
C HIS A 126 -11.82 0.05 -9.99
N LYS A 127 -12.47 1.20 -10.23
CA LYS A 127 -12.35 1.94 -11.50
C LYS A 127 -10.90 2.33 -11.81
N PHE A 128 -10.14 2.72 -10.79
CA PHE A 128 -8.72 3.01 -10.94
C PHE A 128 -7.95 1.75 -11.32
N TYR A 129 -8.09 0.64 -10.59
CA TYR A 129 -7.36 -0.59 -10.86
C TYR A 129 -7.67 -1.16 -12.26
N PHE A 130 -8.92 -1.15 -12.71
CA PHE A 130 -9.27 -1.55 -14.07
C PHE A 130 -8.60 -0.68 -15.14
N ARG A 131 -8.51 0.64 -14.93
CA ARG A 131 -7.77 1.55 -15.84
C ARG A 131 -6.26 1.27 -15.87
N GLU A 132 -5.71 0.82 -14.75
CA GLU A 132 -4.29 0.42 -14.67
C GLU A 132 -4.07 -1.02 -15.16
N GLY A 133 -5.09 -1.68 -15.70
CA GLY A 133 -4.99 -2.99 -16.35
C GLY A 133 -5.09 -4.19 -15.41
N LEU A 134 -5.50 -3.99 -14.15
CA LEU A 134 -5.73 -5.11 -13.23
C LEU A 134 -7.10 -5.75 -13.50
N THR A 135 -7.21 -7.03 -13.18
CA THR A 135 -8.45 -7.82 -13.27
C THR A 135 -8.74 -8.49 -11.93
N ILE A 136 -10.01 -8.77 -11.65
CA ILE A 136 -10.39 -9.54 -10.46
C ILE A 136 -10.19 -11.01 -10.77
N THR A 137 -9.33 -11.68 -10.02
CA THR A 137 -8.96 -13.10 -10.22
C THR A 137 -9.36 -14.01 -9.07
N SER A 138 -9.70 -13.44 -7.89
CA SER A 138 -10.03 -14.21 -6.69
C SER A 138 -10.94 -13.43 -5.74
N PHE A 139 -11.51 -14.16 -4.78
CA PHE A 139 -12.21 -13.60 -3.64
C PHE A 139 -11.36 -13.77 -2.38
N HIS A 140 -11.31 -12.75 -1.53
CA HIS A 140 -10.62 -12.79 -0.26
C HIS A 140 -11.59 -13.24 0.85
N PHE A 141 -11.28 -14.35 1.53
CA PHE A 141 -12.09 -14.88 2.64
C PHE A 141 -11.40 -14.59 3.97
N THR A 142 -12.13 -14.03 4.92
CA THR A 142 -11.60 -13.66 6.24
C THR A 142 -12.47 -14.20 7.37
N ARG A 143 -11.83 -14.69 8.43
CA ARG A 143 -12.46 -15.06 9.70
C ARG A 143 -11.75 -14.34 10.85
N THR A 144 -12.49 -13.63 11.69
CA THR A 144 -11.95 -13.07 12.95
C THR A 144 -11.68 -14.21 13.93
N LEU A 145 -10.48 -14.27 14.51
CA LEU A 145 -10.05 -15.35 15.38
C LEU A 145 -10.37 -15.08 16.86
N GLU A 146 -10.44 -13.83 17.29
CA GLU A 146 -10.72 -13.47 18.67
C GLU A 146 -12.24 -13.27 18.91
N PRO A 147 -12.79 -13.81 20.00
CA PRO A 147 -14.16 -13.49 20.42
C PRO A 147 -14.30 -11.98 20.67
N GLY A 148 -15.25 -11.33 20.00
CA GLY A 148 -15.44 -9.88 20.07
C GLY A 148 -14.48 -9.05 19.23
N GLY A 149 -13.60 -9.66 18.45
CA GLY A 149 -12.74 -8.98 17.48
C GLY A 149 -13.55 -8.22 16.43
N VAL A 150 -13.07 -7.05 16.02
CA VAL A 150 -13.71 -6.23 14.98
C VAL A 150 -13.73 -6.99 13.67
N ASN A 151 -14.91 -7.14 13.07
CA ASN A 151 -15.04 -7.74 11.75
C ASN A 151 -14.22 -6.90 10.75
N ILE A 152 -13.36 -7.56 9.97
CA ILE A 152 -12.53 -6.85 8.97
C ILE A 152 -13.39 -6.09 7.95
N ALA A 153 -14.60 -6.55 7.67
CA ALA A 153 -15.54 -5.84 6.81
C ALA A 153 -15.91 -4.44 7.37
N ASP A 154 -15.87 -4.27 8.70
CA ASP A 154 -16.13 -2.98 9.35
C ASP A 154 -14.88 -2.06 9.33
N ARG A 155 -13.68 -2.64 9.13
CA ARG A 155 -12.43 -1.89 8.95
C ARG A 155 -12.23 -1.42 7.50
N VAL A 156 -12.90 -2.02 6.54
CA VAL A 156 -12.88 -1.66 5.11
C VAL A 156 -13.96 -0.60 4.85
N LYS A 157 -14.12 0.35 5.75
CA LYS A 157 -15.00 1.50 5.50
C LYS A 157 -14.37 2.38 4.42
N VAL A 158 -15.09 2.39 3.28
CA VAL A 158 -15.15 3.33 2.14
C VAL A 158 -13.84 3.86 1.64
#